data_29ee116d1ee00c1a846610823006cd25
#
_entry.id   29ee116d1ee00c1a846610823006cd25
#
_cell.length_a   1.000
_cell.length_b   1.000
_cell.length_c   1.000
_cell.angle_alpha   90.00
_cell.angle_beta   90.00
_cell.angle_gamma   90.00
#
_symmetry.space_group_name_H-M   'P 1'
#
loop_
_entity.id
_entity.type
_entity.pdbx_description
1 polymer ?
#
loop_
_entity_poly.entity_id
_entity_poly.type
_entity_poly.pdbx_seq_one_letter_code
_entity_poly.pdbx_strand_id
1 'polypeptide(L)'
;MLTPELLDQLLRQAETVFGRPRGEVTIEANPDDVTPAFMSAIRSTYINRISMGVQSFFDDDLRMLNRRHTAEQARRAVGICKENGLTNISVDLIYALPFQTLERWEHNINQALALQVPHLSAYCLSIEEGTPLSLKLEKGEIQSIEDEKCAEMYEMLCKKLTQAGYHHYELSNFALPGYEAQHNSSYWDGTPYIGIGPAAHSFDGESRQWNIANTKKYIEAIEQGLIPSEKEELSADDAYNELIMTRLRTSKGLNLNELREKFPNREKHCLANAQTALKAGNLEWMDENTLRLTQKGIFVSDAVMSELFV
;
A
#
# COMPACT_ATOMS: atom_id res chain seq x y z
N MET A 1 -5.90 10.21 -17.59
CA MET A 1 -5.21 11.02 -16.57
C MET A 1 -5.99 12.31 -16.33
N LEU A 2 -6.04 12.77 -15.08
CA LEU A 2 -6.55 14.11 -14.78
C LEU A 2 -5.55 15.15 -15.30
N THR A 3 -6.05 16.20 -15.96
CA THR A 3 -5.20 17.33 -16.31
C THR A 3 -4.87 18.15 -15.05
N PRO A 4 -3.77 18.93 -15.04
CA PRO A 4 -3.43 19.78 -13.91
C PRO A 4 -4.56 20.73 -13.51
N GLU A 5 -5.32 21.25 -14.49
CA GLU A 5 -6.46 22.15 -14.24
C GLU A 5 -7.60 21.46 -13.52
N LEU A 6 -7.93 20.22 -13.94
CA LEU A 6 -8.96 19.41 -13.26
C LEU A 6 -8.50 19.00 -11.85
N LEU A 7 -7.21 18.73 -11.68
CA LEU A 7 -6.63 18.42 -10.38
C LEU A 7 -6.72 19.60 -9.40
N ASP A 8 -6.34 20.81 -9.85
CA ASP A 8 -6.48 22.04 -9.05
C ASP A 8 -7.94 22.31 -8.70
N GLN A 9 -8.85 22.12 -9.66
CA GLN A 9 -10.29 22.30 -9.47
C GLN A 9 -10.83 21.35 -8.40
N LEU A 10 -10.43 20.06 -8.45
CA LEU A 10 -10.81 19.03 -7.49
C LEU A 10 -10.30 19.36 -6.09
N LEU A 11 -9.03 19.75 -5.97
CA LEU A 11 -8.42 20.14 -4.69
C LEU A 11 -9.10 21.38 -4.08
N ARG A 12 -9.46 22.39 -4.88
CA ARG A 12 -10.23 23.57 -4.41
C ARG A 12 -11.63 23.21 -3.95
N GLN A 13 -12.30 22.29 -4.63
CA GLN A 13 -13.60 21.79 -4.17
C GLN A 13 -13.48 21.05 -2.84
N ALA A 14 -12.48 20.19 -2.71
CA ALA A 14 -12.19 19.51 -1.45
C ALA A 14 -11.90 20.52 -0.31
N GLU A 15 -11.09 21.55 -0.58
CA GLU A 15 -10.82 22.63 0.39
C GLU A 15 -12.10 23.37 0.81
N THR A 16 -13.02 23.59 -0.11
CA THR A 16 -14.31 24.28 0.18
C THR A 16 -15.16 23.46 1.16
N VAL A 17 -15.13 22.12 1.05
CA VAL A 17 -15.95 21.22 1.88
C VAL A 17 -15.27 20.87 3.19
N PHE A 18 -13.98 20.52 3.14
CA PHE A 18 -13.23 19.95 4.28
C PHE A 18 -12.25 20.94 4.93
N GLY A 19 -12.09 22.12 4.35
CA GLY A 19 -11.06 23.07 4.75
C GLY A 19 -9.69 22.73 4.15
N ARG A 20 -8.71 23.61 4.41
CA ARG A 20 -7.35 23.48 3.89
C ARG A 20 -6.66 22.27 4.48
N PRO A 21 -6.01 21.41 3.66
CA PRO A 21 -5.28 20.25 4.15
C PRO A 21 -4.13 20.69 5.08
N ARG A 22 -3.92 19.92 6.17
CA ARG A 22 -2.88 20.21 7.18
C ARG A 22 -1.75 19.19 7.18
N GLY A 23 -1.86 18.14 6.36
CA GLY A 23 -0.92 17.02 6.33
C GLY A 23 -0.49 16.68 4.92
N GLU A 24 -0.33 15.41 4.70
CA GLU A 24 0.06 14.83 3.43
C GLU A 24 -1.06 14.97 2.38
N VAL A 25 -0.69 15.47 1.21
CA VAL A 25 -1.53 15.47 0.01
C VAL A 25 -0.78 14.72 -1.07
N THR A 26 -1.15 13.47 -1.26
CA THR A 26 -0.47 12.56 -2.18
C THR A 26 -1.17 12.48 -3.52
N ILE A 27 -0.38 12.47 -4.60
CA ILE A 27 -0.83 12.06 -5.93
C ILE A 27 -0.15 10.75 -6.34
N GLU A 28 -0.93 9.84 -6.92
CA GLU A 28 -0.39 8.67 -7.59
C GLU A 28 -0.19 8.96 -9.08
N ALA A 29 0.96 8.59 -9.62
CA ALA A 29 1.32 8.85 -11.00
C ALA A 29 2.05 7.68 -11.65
N ASN A 30 1.87 7.55 -12.98
CA ASN A 30 2.79 6.73 -13.76
C ASN A 30 4.00 7.57 -14.17
N PRO A 31 5.20 6.95 -14.31
CA PRO A 31 6.40 7.68 -14.70
C PRO A 31 6.28 8.48 -16.00
N ASP A 32 5.54 7.97 -17.01
CA ASP A 32 5.34 8.64 -18.29
C ASP A 32 4.41 9.86 -18.21
N ASP A 33 3.68 10.02 -17.13
CA ASP A 33 2.80 11.15 -16.86
C ASP A 33 3.54 12.31 -16.17
N VAL A 34 4.71 12.05 -15.56
CA VAL A 34 5.52 13.04 -14.85
C VAL A 34 6.41 13.80 -15.84
N THR A 35 5.91 14.92 -16.31
CA THR A 35 6.61 15.84 -17.23
C THR A 35 6.97 17.15 -16.53
N PRO A 36 7.97 17.92 -17.02
CA PRO A 36 8.25 19.25 -16.47
C PRO A 36 7.03 20.19 -16.49
N ALA A 37 6.21 20.09 -17.52
CA ALA A 37 4.98 20.88 -17.64
C ALA A 37 3.95 20.49 -16.57
N PHE A 38 3.74 19.19 -16.35
CA PHE A 38 2.86 18.68 -15.29
C PHE A 38 3.35 19.14 -13.92
N MET A 39 4.65 18.95 -13.61
CA MET A 39 5.22 19.33 -12.32
C MET A 39 5.15 20.84 -12.08
N SER A 40 5.39 21.67 -13.12
CA SER A 40 5.23 23.13 -13.02
C SER A 40 3.78 23.52 -12.70
N ALA A 41 2.81 22.83 -13.32
CA ALA A 41 1.40 23.13 -13.13
C ALA A 41 0.88 22.73 -11.72
N ILE A 42 1.31 21.58 -11.18
CA ILE A 42 0.90 21.15 -9.84
C ILE A 42 1.65 21.85 -8.70
N ARG A 43 2.70 22.59 -8.99
CA ARG A 43 3.53 23.29 -7.98
C ARG A 43 2.75 24.32 -7.16
N SER A 44 1.67 24.90 -7.71
CA SER A 44 0.80 25.85 -7.03
C SER A 44 -0.32 25.19 -6.22
N THR A 45 -0.42 23.87 -6.25
CA THR A 45 -1.42 23.09 -5.51
C THR A 45 -0.92 22.70 -4.12
N TYR A 46 -1.76 22.01 -3.36
CA TYR A 46 -1.39 21.47 -2.04
C TYR A 46 -0.61 20.16 -2.11
N ILE A 47 -0.42 19.59 -3.30
CA ILE A 47 0.29 18.31 -3.47
C ILE A 47 1.71 18.44 -2.94
N ASN A 48 2.04 17.59 -1.96
CA ASN A 48 3.35 17.59 -1.28
C ASN A 48 4.02 16.21 -1.26
N ARG A 49 3.34 15.18 -1.80
CA ARG A 49 3.88 13.82 -1.97
C ARG A 49 3.44 13.24 -3.31
N ILE A 50 4.31 12.44 -3.93
CA ILE A 50 3.99 11.65 -5.12
C ILE A 50 4.33 10.18 -4.89
N SER A 51 3.40 9.26 -5.22
CA SER A 51 3.65 7.82 -5.32
C SER A 51 3.74 7.43 -6.78
N MET A 52 4.83 6.79 -7.16
CA MET A 52 5.17 6.54 -8.55
C MET A 52 5.25 5.04 -8.83
N GLY A 53 4.32 4.53 -9.63
CA GLY A 53 4.25 3.13 -10.03
C GLY A 53 5.34 2.75 -11.04
N VAL A 54 6.59 2.60 -10.58
CA VAL A 54 7.74 2.21 -11.40
C VAL A 54 7.69 0.72 -11.76
N GLN A 55 7.38 -0.13 -10.81
CA GLN A 55 7.20 -1.57 -10.89
C GLN A 55 8.49 -2.36 -11.13
N SER A 56 9.31 -2.02 -12.12
CA SER A 56 10.59 -2.64 -12.44
C SER A 56 11.52 -1.66 -13.17
N PHE A 57 12.82 -1.93 -13.14
CA PHE A 57 13.82 -1.23 -13.94
C PHE A 57 14.31 -2.08 -15.13
N PHE A 58 13.54 -3.07 -15.54
CA PHE A 58 13.74 -3.86 -16.75
C PHE A 58 12.57 -3.64 -17.70
N ASP A 59 12.87 -3.21 -18.93
CA ASP A 59 11.84 -2.88 -19.94
C ASP A 59 11.03 -4.10 -20.40
N ASP A 60 11.58 -5.32 -20.32
CA ASP A 60 10.84 -6.55 -20.60
C ASP A 60 9.81 -6.86 -19.52
N ASP A 61 10.12 -6.66 -18.21
CA ASP A 61 9.16 -6.75 -17.13
C ASP A 61 8.03 -5.72 -17.33
N LEU A 62 8.38 -4.47 -17.64
CA LEU A 62 7.40 -3.41 -17.85
C LEU A 62 6.46 -3.72 -19.03
N ARG A 63 6.99 -4.25 -20.14
CA ARG A 63 6.16 -4.70 -21.26
C ARG A 63 5.24 -5.85 -20.87
N MET A 64 5.73 -6.81 -20.09
CA MET A 64 4.92 -7.93 -19.60
C MET A 64 3.76 -7.45 -18.71
N LEU A 65 4.01 -6.44 -17.87
CA LEU A 65 3.02 -5.79 -17.01
C LEU A 65 2.14 -4.78 -17.76
N ASN A 66 2.26 -4.69 -19.08
CA ASN A 66 1.54 -3.72 -19.92
C ASN A 66 1.73 -2.26 -19.46
N ARG A 67 2.94 -1.92 -18.96
CA ARG A 67 3.29 -0.54 -18.59
C ARG A 67 3.72 0.25 -19.81
N ARG A 68 3.35 1.55 -19.86
CA ARG A 68 3.65 2.43 -21.00
C ARG A 68 5.05 3.02 -20.93
N HIS A 69 5.59 3.17 -19.72
CA HIS A 69 6.90 3.76 -19.48
C HIS A 69 8.04 2.75 -19.61
N THR A 70 9.25 3.26 -19.79
CA THR A 70 10.50 2.52 -19.73
C THR A 70 11.22 2.77 -18.40
N ALA A 71 12.22 1.94 -18.09
CA ALA A 71 13.08 2.12 -16.92
C ALA A 71 13.79 3.51 -16.93
N GLU A 72 14.20 3.98 -18.08
CA GLU A 72 14.81 5.31 -18.22
C GLU A 72 13.83 6.44 -17.96
N GLN A 73 12.60 6.32 -18.45
CA GLN A 73 11.53 7.28 -18.13
C GLN A 73 11.23 7.32 -16.64
N ALA A 74 11.25 6.17 -15.94
CA ALA A 74 11.06 6.11 -14.51
C ALA A 74 12.15 6.87 -13.73
N ARG A 75 13.43 6.67 -14.09
CA ARG A 75 14.55 7.44 -13.50
C ARG A 75 14.42 8.93 -13.75
N ARG A 76 14.10 9.31 -14.98
CA ARG A 76 13.92 10.70 -15.37
C ARG A 76 12.75 11.36 -14.62
N ALA A 77 11.64 10.65 -14.44
CA ALA A 77 10.47 11.14 -13.72
C ALA A 77 10.82 11.52 -12.27
N VAL A 78 11.58 10.68 -11.55
CA VAL A 78 12.08 11.00 -10.21
C VAL A 78 12.98 12.24 -10.23
N GLY A 79 13.86 12.37 -11.22
CA GLY A 79 14.71 13.55 -11.41
C GLY A 79 13.87 14.82 -11.59
N ILE A 80 12.86 14.79 -12.48
CA ILE A 80 11.94 15.90 -12.74
C ILE A 80 11.19 16.33 -11.45
N CYS A 81 10.72 15.38 -10.62
CA CYS A 81 10.10 15.71 -9.34
C CYS A 81 11.06 16.49 -8.44
N LYS A 82 12.29 15.99 -8.26
CA LYS A 82 13.32 16.63 -7.41
C LYS A 82 13.72 18.02 -7.91
N GLU A 83 13.92 18.18 -9.21
CA GLU A 83 14.25 19.46 -9.85
C GLU A 83 13.13 20.50 -9.65
N ASN A 84 11.88 20.06 -9.50
CA ASN A 84 10.74 20.91 -9.21
C ASN A 84 10.44 21.07 -7.70
N GLY A 85 11.32 20.57 -6.82
CA GLY A 85 11.21 20.73 -5.38
C GLY A 85 10.29 19.73 -4.67
N LEU A 86 9.71 18.75 -5.39
CA LEU A 86 8.93 17.67 -4.79
C LEU A 86 9.86 16.50 -4.45
N THR A 87 10.27 16.44 -3.18
CA THR A 87 11.24 15.45 -2.68
C THR A 87 10.61 14.31 -1.90
N ASN A 88 9.36 14.47 -1.44
CA ASN A 88 8.61 13.37 -0.81
C ASN A 88 8.05 12.46 -1.90
N ILE A 89 8.87 11.51 -2.32
CA ILE A 89 8.62 10.61 -3.45
C ILE A 89 8.58 9.17 -2.93
N SER A 90 7.52 8.44 -3.26
CA SER A 90 7.45 6.99 -3.17
C SER A 90 7.73 6.37 -4.52
N VAL A 91 8.49 5.28 -4.55
CA VAL A 91 8.66 4.42 -5.72
C VAL A 91 8.08 3.05 -5.39
N ASP A 92 7.18 2.59 -6.24
CA ASP A 92 6.51 1.32 -6.07
C ASP A 92 7.16 0.29 -7.00
N LEU A 93 7.55 -0.85 -6.43
CA LEU A 93 8.14 -1.99 -7.13
C LEU A 93 7.25 -3.22 -6.99
N ILE A 94 7.37 -4.14 -7.97
CA ILE A 94 6.76 -5.46 -7.89
C ILE A 94 7.85 -6.52 -7.96
N TYR A 95 7.83 -7.47 -7.02
CA TYR A 95 8.69 -8.64 -7.04
C TYR A 95 7.87 -9.92 -7.28
N ALA A 96 8.56 -11.04 -7.43
CA ALA A 96 8.00 -12.32 -7.84
C ALA A 96 7.31 -12.26 -9.23
N LEU A 97 7.83 -11.43 -10.14
CA LEU A 97 7.38 -11.39 -11.53
C LEU A 97 7.74 -12.71 -12.23
N PRO A 98 6.93 -13.22 -13.18
CA PRO A 98 7.27 -14.36 -14.00
C PRO A 98 8.70 -14.23 -14.58
N PHE A 99 9.50 -15.28 -14.45
CA PHE A 99 10.91 -15.35 -14.88
C PHE A 99 11.88 -14.42 -14.13
N GLN A 100 11.44 -13.71 -13.09
CA GLN A 100 12.33 -12.87 -12.29
C GLN A 100 13.31 -13.74 -11.47
N THR A 101 14.60 -13.44 -11.58
CA THR A 101 15.65 -14.06 -10.76
C THR A 101 15.98 -13.18 -9.56
N LEU A 102 16.69 -13.74 -8.57
CA LEU A 102 17.19 -12.98 -7.41
C LEU A 102 18.12 -11.86 -7.85
N GLU A 103 18.96 -12.06 -8.87
CA GLU A 103 19.86 -11.04 -9.40
C GLU A 103 19.09 -9.89 -10.07
N ARG A 104 18.00 -10.18 -10.80
CA ARG A 104 17.15 -9.14 -11.37
C ARG A 104 16.44 -8.36 -10.27
N TRP A 105 15.95 -9.05 -9.24
CA TRP A 105 15.33 -8.40 -8.10
C TRP A 105 16.34 -7.53 -7.34
N GLU A 106 17.51 -8.03 -7.06
CA GLU A 106 18.61 -7.27 -6.45
C GLU A 106 18.94 -6.01 -7.26
N HIS A 107 19.01 -6.13 -8.58
CA HIS A 107 19.23 -4.97 -9.46
C HIS A 107 18.10 -3.93 -9.30
N ASN A 108 16.82 -4.35 -9.28
CA ASN A 108 15.68 -3.45 -9.07
C ASN A 108 15.79 -2.69 -7.73
N ILE A 109 16.11 -3.38 -6.64
CA ILE A 109 16.32 -2.75 -5.34
C ILE A 109 17.47 -1.73 -5.40
N ASN A 110 18.62 -2.11 -5.99
CA ASN A 110 19.77 -1.22 -6.09
C ASN A 110 19.47 0.02 -6.96
N GLN A 111 18.70 -0.12 -8.04
CA GLN A 111 18.26 1.02 -8.85
C GLN A 111 17.33 1.94 -8.06
N ALA A 112 16.39 1.40 -7.29
CA ALA A 112 15.51 2.19 -6.44
C ALA A 112 16.29 2.96 -5.37
N LEU A 113 17.26 2.31 -4.70
CA LEU A 113 18.15 2.95 -3.72
C LEU A 113 18.99 4.05 -4.36
N ALA A 114 19.50 3.86 -5.58
CA ALA A 114 20.27 4.86 -6.32
C ALA A 114 19.44 6.12 -6.65
N LEU A 115 18.13 6.01 -6.70
CA LEU A 115 17.23 7.16 -6.85
C LEU A 115 17.17 8.05 -5.60
N GLN A 116 17.63 7.57 -4.44
CA GLN A 116 17.63 8.33 -3.18
C GLN A 116 16.25 8.95 -2.88
N VAL A 117 15.19 8.16 -2.99
CA VAL A 117 13.83 8.55 -2.62
C VAL A 117 13.58 8.18 -1.15
N PRO A 118 12.76 8.93 -0.40
CA PRO A 118 12.56 8.66 1.01
C PRO A 118 11.61 7.49 1.31
N HIS A 119 10.88 6.99 0.32
CA HIS A 119 9.89 5.94 0.51
C HIS A 119 9.92 4.93 -0.64
N LEU A 120 9.78 3.65 -0.31
CA LEU A 120 9.70 2.54 -1.25
C LEU A 120 8.54 1.61 -0.85
N SER A 121 7.70 1.29 -1.81
CA SER A 121 6.71 0.22 -1.69
C SER A 121 7.18 -0.98 -2.53
N ALA A 122 7.02 -2.19 -2.02
CA ALA A 122 7.35 -3.39 -2.76
C ALA A 122 6.27 -4.46 -2.55
N TYR A 123 5.60 -4.82 -3.64
CA TYR A 123 4.47 -5.73 -3.64
C TYR A 123 4.88 -7.06 -4.26
N CYS A 124 4.49 -8.18 -3.61
CA CYS A 124 4.55 -9.49 -4.24
C CYS A 124 3.48 -9.54 -5.33
N LEU A 125 3.83 -10.01 -6.53
CA LEU A 125 2.85 -10.15 -7.60
C LEU A 125 1.77 -11.15 -7.20
N SER A 126 0.52 -10.70 -7.14
CA SER A 126 -0.67 -11.54 -7.12
C SER A 126 -1.27 -11.58 -8.52
N ILE A 127 -1.59 -12.79 -9.01
CA ILE A 127 -2.20 -12.97 -10.33
C ILE A 127 -3.69 -13.24 -10.12
N GLU A 128 -4.48 -12.17 -10.23
CA GLU A 128 -5.92 -12.23 -10.05
C GLU A 128 -6.61 -12.90 -11.24
N GLU A 129 -7.61 -13.74 -10.96
CA GLU A 129 -8.43 -14.44 -11.95
C GLU A 129 -9.09 -13.45 -12.94
N GLY A 130 -9.21 -13.82 -14.19
CA GLY A 130 -9.81 -13.00 -15.24
C GLY A 130 -8.91 -11.87 -15.79
N THR A 131 -7.67 -11.73 -15.29
CA THR A 131 -6.70 -10.77 -15.82
C THR A 131 -5.97 -11.32 -17.06
N PRO A 132 -5.39 -10.45 -17.93
CA PRO A 132 -4.55 -10.92 -19.02
C PRO A 132 -3.38 -11.79 -18.56
N LEU A 133 -2.88 -11.58 -17.35
CA LEU A 133 -1.77 -12.32 -16.77
C LEU A 133 -2.23 -13.73 -16.35
N SER A 134 -3.44 -13.86 -15.75
CA SER A 134 -4.00 -15.18 -15.43
C SER A 134 -4.26 -16.02 -16.66
N LEU A 135 -4.72 -15.42 -17.76
CA LEU A 135 -4.90 -16.14 -19.03
C LEU A 135 -3.57 -16.67 -19.62
N LYS A 136 -2.46 -15.94 -19.42
CA LYS A 136 -1.12 -16.42 -19.83
C LYS A 136 -0.66 -17.57 -18.93
N LEU A 137 -0.93 -17.50 -17.63
CA LEU A 137 -0.63 -18.55 -16.67
C LEU A 137 -1.40 -19.84 -17.01
N GLU A 138 -2.70 -19.75 -17.26
CA GLU A 138 -3.55 -20.87 -17.66
C GLU A 138 -3.10 -21.54 -18.97
N LYS A 139 -2.58 -20.75 -19.92
CA LYS A 139 -2.02 -21.26 -21.18
C LYS A 139 -0.61 -21.82 -21.04
N GLY A 140 0.01 -21.71 -19.85
CA GLY A 140 1.40 -22.13 -19.63
C GLY A 140 2.45 -21.24 -20.31
N GLU A 141 2.07 -20.02 -20.74
CA GLU A 141 2.99 -19.04 -21.35
C GLU A 141 3.90 -18.40 -20.30
N ILE A 142 3.45 -18.36 -19.05
CA ILE A 142 4.20 -17.91 -17.87
C ILE A 142 4.02 -18.90 -16.73
N GLN A 143 4.88 -18.82 -15.72
CA GLN A 143 4.78 -19.58 -14.48
C GLN A 143 4.84 -18.61 -13.29
N SER A 144 4.09 -18.90 -12.22
CA SER A 144 4.25 -18.21 -10.96
C SER A 144 5.61 -18.57 -10.33
N ILE A 145 6.15 -17.66 -9.55
CA ILE A 145 7.34 -17.93 -8.75
C ILE A 145 6.91 -18.80 -7.56
N GLU A 146 7.75 -19.75 -7.18
CA GLU A 146 7.54 -20.60 -5.99
C GLU A 146 7.64 -19.77 -4.69
N ASP A 147 6.86 -20.14 -3.68
CA ASP A 147 6.75 -19.39 -2.42
C ASP A 147 8.10 -19.24 -1.71
N GLU A 148 8.95 -20.27 -1.73
CA GLU A 148 10.29 -20.23 -1.16
C GLU A 148 11.14 -19.13 -1.80
N LYS A 149 11.03 -18.97 -3.11
CA LYS A 149 11.76 -17.94 -3.86
C LYS A 149 11.17 -16.55 -3.61
N CYS A 150 9.86 -16.45 -3.45
CA CYS A 150 9.21 -15.21 -3.02
C CYS A 150 9.71 -14.78 -1.64
N ALA A 151 9.87 -15.74 -0.70
CA ALA A 151 10.42 -15.49 0.62
C ALA A 151 11.88 -14.99 0.55
N GLU A 152 12.73 -15.63 -0.27
CA GLU A 152 14.12 -15.19 -0.47
C GLU A 152 14.18 -13.76 -1.06
N MET A 153 13.32 -13.43 -2.02
CA MET A 153 13.23 -12.08 -2.58
C MET A 153 12.82 -11.06 -1.52
N TYR A 154 11.86 -11.41 -0.67
CA TYR A 154 11.41 -10.56 0.41
C TYR A 154 12.49 -10.35 1.48
N GLU A 155 13.18 -11.40 1.88
CA GLU A 155 14.31 -11.31 2.82
C GLU A 155 15.42 -10.40 2.30
N MET A 156 15.76 -10.53 1.01
CA MET A 156 16.73 -9.67 0.34
C MET A 156 16.30 -8.21 0.38
N LEU A 157 15.02 -7.93 0.09
CA LEU A 157 14.42 -6.59 0.15
C LEU A 157 14.58 -5.99 1.55
N CYS A 158 14.09 -6.68 2.57
CA CYS A 158 14.14 -6.23 3.96
C CYS A 158 15.57 -5.93 4.39
N LYS A 159 16.51 -6.85 4.11
CA LYS A 159 17.92 -6.69 4.46
C LYS A 159 18.53 -5.45 3.80
N LYS A 160 18.36 -5.29 2.49
CA LYS A 160 18.97 -4.17 1.75
C LYS A 160 18.39 -2.82 2.16
N LEU A 161 17.08 -2.71 2.31
CA LEU A 161 16.44 -1.45 2.68
C LEU A 161 16.77 -1.07 4.13
N THR A 162 16.78 -2.03 5.06
CA THR A 162 17.20 -1.76 6.45
C THR A 162 18.66 -1.31 6.51
N GLN A 163 19.57 -1.94 5.75
CA GLN A 163 20.97 -1.51 5.66
C GLN A 163 21.13 -0.11 5.06
N ALA A 164 20.21 0.30 4.21
CA ALA A 164 20.16 1.64 3.64
C ALA A 164 19.45 2.68 4.55
N GLY A 165 19.02 2.29 5.75
CA GLY A 165 18.42 3.18 6.75
C GLY A 165 16.91 3.34 6.65
N TYR A 166 16.23 2.55 5.83
CA TYR A 166 14.77 2.55 5.76
C TYR A 166 14.18 1.72 6.89
N HIS A 167 13.10 2.22 7.47
CA HIS A 167 12.26 1.47 8.40
C HIS A 167 11.19 0.71 7.63
N HIS A 168 11.09 -0.58 7.89
CA HIS A 168 9.98 -1.42 7.44
C HIS A 168 8.81 -1.17 8.39
N TYR A 169 7.89 -0.25 8.03
CA TYR A 169 6.86 0.22 8.96
C TYR A 169 5.51 -0.51 8.81
N GLU A 170 5.28 -1.18 7.67
CA GLU A 170 4.16 -2.11 7.44
C GLU A 170 4.55 -3.11 6.33
N LEU A 171 3.69 -4.10 6.03
CA LEU A 171 4.04 -5.30 5.24
C LEU A 171 4.79 -5.03 3.94
N SER A 172 4.38 -4.00 3.19
CA SER A 172 4.89 -3.72 1.84
C SER A 172 5.66 -2.40 1.74
N ASN A 173 5.70 -1.59 2.81
CA ASN A 173 6.19 -0.23 2.75
C ASN A 173 7.39 0.02 3.66
N PHE A 174 8.37 0.72 3.09
CA PHE A 174 9.63 1.08 3.71
C PHE A 174 9.86 2.59 3.56
N ALA A 175 10.25 3.26 4.63
CA ALA A 175 10.47 4.70 4.62
C ALA A 175 11.71 5.09 5.42
N LEU A 176 12.38 6.16 5.00
CA LEU A 176 13.29 6.87 5.88
C LEU A 176 12.50 7.50 7.03
N PRO A 177 13.09 7.68 8.23
CA PRO A 177 12.39 8.23 9.38
C PRO A 177 11.66 9.55 9.05
N GLY A 178 10.36 9.60 9.36
CA GLY A 178 9.49 10.75 9.12
C GLY A 178 8.91 10.85 7.70
N TYR A 179 9.10 9.83 6.86
CA TYR A 179 8.52 9.74 5.51
C TYR A 179 7.54 8.58 5.34
N GLU A 180 7.09 7.99 6.44
CA GLU A 180 6.00 7.01 6.42
C GLU A 180 4.75 7.65 5.82
N ALA A 181 4.12 6.97 4.85
CA ALA A 181 2.93 7.49 4.18
C ALA A 181 1.78 7.65 5.19
N GLN A 182 1.35 8.90 5.43
CA GLN A 182 0.28 9.20 6.41
C GLN A 182 -1.03 8.57 5.97
N HIS A 183 -1.35 8.66 4.68
CA HIS A 183 -2.56 8.07 4.12
C HIS A 183 -2.60 6.55 4.34
N ASN A 184 -1.53 5.81 3.99
CA ASN A 184 -1.49 4.37 4.20
C ASN A 184 -1.55 4.00 5.68
N SER A 185 -0.83 4.75 6.52
CA SER A 185 -0.82 4.53 7.97
C SER A 185 -2.19 4.70 8.61
N SER A 186 -3.05 5.60 8.08
CA SER A 186 -4.40 5.82 8.60
C SER A 186 -5.33 4.63 8.41
N TYR A 187 -5.11 3.78 7.42
CA TYR A 187 -5.87 2.53 7.27
C TYR A 187 -5.52 1.52 8.38
N TRP A 188 -4.26 1.54 8.84
CA TRP A 188 -3.78 0.59 9.84
C TRP A 188 -4.05 1.03 11.28
N ASP A 189 -4.27 2.31 11.53
CA ASP A 189 -4.57 2.81 12.89
C ASP A 189 -6.07 2.99 13.16
N GLY A 190 -6.93 2.70 12.15
CA GLY A 190 -8.38 2.78 12.28
C GLY A 190 -8.92 4.22 12.19
N THR A 191 -8.16 5.15 11.63
CA THR A 191 -8.62 6.51 11.37
C THR A 191 -9.80 6.49 10.37
N PRO A 192 -10.94 7.15 10.68
CA PRO A 192 -12.03 7.29 9.72
C PRO A 192 -11.61 8.02 8.44
N TYR A 193 -12.14 7.59 7.31
CA TYR A 193 -11.85 8.19 6.01
C TYR A 193 -13.06 8.20 5.09
N ILE A 194 -13.06 9.09 4.12
CA ILE A 194 -14.12 9.24 3.11
C ILE A 194 -13.53 8.93 1.74
N GLY A 195 -14.14 7.98 1.04
CA GLY A 195 -13.84 7.66 -0.35
C GLY A 195 -14.76 8.41 -1.31
N ILE A 196 -14.18 9.12 -2.25
CA ILE A 196 -14.90 9.90 -3.27
C ILE A 196 -14.61 9.31 -4.65
N GLY A 197 -15.66 9.04 -5.41
CA GLY A 197 -15.57 8.44 -6.74
C GLY A 197 -16.13 7.01 -6.81
N PRO A 198 -16.24 6.44 -8.02
CA PRO A 198 -16.71 5.06 -8.21
C PRO A 198 -15.74 4.07 -7.56
N ALA A 199 -16.27 3.00 -6.98
CA ALA A 199 -15.55 1.97 -6.23
C ALA A 199 -14.79 2.48 -4.97
N ALA A 200 -14.86 3.75 -4.61
CA ALA A 200 -14.18 4.27 -3.44
C ALA A 200 -14.86 3.80 -2.14
N HIS A 201 -14.03 3.44 -1.16
CA HIS A 201 -14.46 2.98 0.14
C HIS A 201 -14.38 4.10 1.17
N SER A 202 -15.29 4.06 2.15
CA SER A 202 -15.29 4.94 3.33
C SER A 202 -15.39 4.09 4.61
N PHE A 203 -14.86 4.63 5.70
CA PHE A 203 -14.93 4.03 7.03
C PHE A 203 -15.18 5.14 8.05
N ASP A 204 -16.16 4.95 8.93
CA ASP A 204 -16.54 5.92 9.97
C ASP A 204 -16.12 5.50 11.39
N GLY A 205 -15.46 4.36 11.53
CA GLY A 205 -15.08 3.74 12.82
C GLY A 205 -15.98 2.59 13.24
N GLU A 206 -17.20 2.50 12.72
CA GLU A 206 -18.20 1.49 13.07
C GLU A 206 -18.78 0.77 11.86
N SER A 207 -18.69 1.40 10.69
CA SER A 207 -19.24 0.85 9.45
C SER A 207 -18.34 1.13 8.25
N ARG A 208 -18.48 0.31 7.22
CA ARG A 208 -17.87 0.48 5.91
C ARG A 208 -18.91 0.81 4.87
N GLN A 209 -18.56 1.69 3.96
CA GLN A 209 -19.35 2.03 2.81
C GLN A 209 -18.48 1.96 1.57
N TRP A 210 -19.01 1.43 0.46
CA TRP A 210 -18.33 1.47 -0.83
C TRP A 210 -19.28 1.95 -1.93
N ASN A 211 -18.78 2.81 -2.76
CA ASN A 211 -19.51 3.32 -3.91
C ASN A 211 -19.53 2.26 -5.03
N ILE A 212 -20.59 2.27 -5.84
CA ILE A 212 -20.67 1.32 -6.96
C ILE A 212 -19.46 1.43 -7.90
N ALA A 213 -18.94 0.29 -8.37
CA ALA A 213 -17.76 0.23 -9.24
C ALA A 213 -18.04 0.60 -10.70
N ASN A 214 -19.24 1.06 -11.05
CA ASN A 214 -19.62 1.45 -12.40
C ASN A 214 -19.61 2.96 -12.56
N THR A 215 -18.59 3.50 -13.24
CA THR A 215 -18.39 4.95 -13.43
C THR A 215 -19.61 5.67 -14.02
N LYS A 216 -20.26 5.08 -15.05
CA LYS A 216 -21.41 5.71 -15.69
C LYS A 216 -22.60 5.83 -14.73
N LYS A 217 -22.96 4.71 -14.07
CA LYS A 217 -24.04 4.71 -13.08
C LYS A 217 -23.74 5.60 -11.88
N TYR A 218 -22.48 5.67 -11.47
CA TYR A 218 -22.05 6.57 -10.40
C TYR A 218 -22.33 8.03 -10.77
N ILE A 219 -21.90 8.48 -11.97
CA ILE A 219 -22.13 9.84 -12.45
C ILE A 219 -23.63 10.15 -12.53
N GLU A 220 -24.41 9.26 -13.18
CA GLU A 220 -25.87 9.42 -13.33
C GLU A 220 -26.60 9.58 -11.98
N ALA A 221 -26.17 8.83 -10.95
CA ALA A 221 -26.75 8.93 -9.62
C ALA A 221 -26.36 10.25 -8.92
N ILE A 222 -25.08 10.63 -8.98
CA ILE A 222 -24.62 11.90 -8.39
C ILE A 222 -25.29 13.12 -9.02
N GLU A 223 -25.52 13.13 -10.34
CA GLU A 223 -26.27 14.19 -11.03
C GLU A 223 -27.72 14.31 -10.54
N GLN A 224 -28.29 13.23 -10.00
CA GLN A 224 -29.62 13.18 -9.38
C GLN A 224 -29.59 13.48 -7.86
N GLY A 225 -28.41 13.80 -7.30
CA GLY A 225 -28.22 14.03 -5.87
C GLY A 225 -28.24 12.76 -5.01
N LEU A 226 -28.03 11.58 -5.62
CA LEU A 226 -28.01 10.29 -4.93
C LEU A 226 -26.56 9.82 -4.75
N ILE A 227 -26.25 9.20 -3.60
CA ILE A 227 -24.97 8.52 -3.35
C ILE A 227 -25.19 7.03 -3.60
N PRO A 228 -24.72 6.47 -4.72
CA PRO A 228 -24.91 5.08 -5.06
C PRO A 228 -23.86 4.21 -4.35
N SER A 229 -24.18 3.79 -3.15
CA SER A 229 -23.27 3.03 -2.28
C SER A 229 -24.00 1.90 -1.57
N GLU A 230 -23.20 0.91 -1.16
CA GLU A 230 -23.58 -0.13 -0.20
C GLU A 230 -22.91 0.16 1.14
N LYS A 231 -23.54 -0.26 2.24
CA LYS A 231 -23.04 -0.06 3.60
C LYS A 231 -23.12 -1.35 4.39
N GLU A 232 -22.10 -1.61 5.19
CA GLU A 232 -21.99 -2.72 6.12
C GLU A 232 -21.70 -2.17 7.51
N GLU A 233 -22.54 -2.58 8.49
CA GLU A 233 -22.27 -2.32 9.90
C GLU A 233 -21.38 -3.45 10.44
N LEU A 234 -20.27 -3.08 11.08
CA LEU A 234 -19.33 -4.06 11.62
C LEU A 234 -19.87 -4.65 12.91
N SER A 235 -19.95 -5.97 12.99
CA SER A 235 -20.21 -6.65 14.26
C SER A 235 -19.02 -6.48 15.21
N ALA A 236 -19.22 -6.81 16.49
CA ALA A 236 -18.13 -6.79 17.47
C ALA A 236 -17.00 -7.78 17.11
N ASP A 237 -17.35 -8.88 16.44
CA ASP A 237 -16.39 -9.87 15.97
C ASP A 237 -15.61 -9.36 14.76
N ASP A 238 -16.27 -8.70 13.80
CA ASP A 238 -15.60 -8.06 12.66
C ASP A 238 -14.64 -6.97 13.13
N ALA A 239 -15.08 -6.10 14.03
CA ALA A 239 -14.24 -5.04 14.59
C ALA A 239 -13.03 -5.59 15.36
N TYR A 240 -13.17 -6.72 16.08
CA TYR A 240 -12.06 -7.41 16.71
C TYR A 240 -11.08 -7.98 15.67
N ASN A 241 -11.60 -8.70 14.67
CA ASN A 241 -10.78 -9.29 13.61
C ASN A 241 -10.02 -8.21 12.83
N GLU A 242 -10.64 -7.07 12.56
CA GLU A 242 -10.00 -5.92 11.95
C GLU A 242 -8.89 -5.31 12.81
N LEU A 243 -9.09 -5.21 14.13
CA LEU A 243 -8.03 -4.76 15.03
C LEU A 243 -6.82 -5.68 14.93
N ILE A 244 -7.00 -7.00 14.99
CA ILE A 244 -5.92 -7.98 14.83
C ILE A 244 -5.20 -7.77 13.50
N MET A 245 -5.97 -7.76 12.40
CA MET A 245 -5.44 -7.65 11.05
C MET A 245 -4.66 -6.35 10.84
N THR A 246 -5.21 -5.22 11.23
CA THR A 246 -4.59 -3.91 10.99
C THR A 246 -3.36 -3.68 11.85
N ARG A 247 -3.37 -4.09 13.12
CA ARG A 247 -2.25 -3.87 14.04
C ARG A 247 -1.06 -4.78 13.72
N LEU A 248 -1.31 -6.05 13.44
CA LEU A 248 -0.23 -7.00 13.11
C LEU A 248 0.42 -6.74 11.75
N ARG A 249 -0.25 -6.03 10.85
CA ARG A 249 0.34 -5.60 9.56
C ARG A 249 1.41 -4.51 9.72
N THR A 250 1.52 -3.90 10.88
CA THR A 250 2.45 -2.80 11.11
C THR A 250 3.60 -3.19 12.05
N SER A 251 4.70 -2.50 11.95
CA SER A 251 5.84 -2.65 12.86
C SER A 251 5.52 -2.28 14.31
N LYS A 252 4.43 -1.52 14.54
CA LYS A 252 3.95 -1.17 15.89
C LYS A 252 3.34 -2.37 16.62
N GLY A 253 2.81 -3.35 15.87
CA GLY A 253 2.20 -4.54 16.43
C GLY A 253 0.86 -4.31 17.12
N LEU A 254 0.33 -5.40 17.69
CA LEU A 254 -0.93 -5.43 18.45
C LEU A 254 -0.65 -5.12 19.92
N ASN A 255 -1.13 -3.97 20.40
CA ASN A 255 -1.05 -3.58 21.80
C ASN A 255 -2.20 -4.19 22.61
N LEU A 256 -1.90 -5.02 23.60
CA LEU A 256 -2.90 -5.69 24.42
C LEU A 256 -3.68 -4.75 25.33
N ASN A 257 -3.17 -3.56 25.64
CA ASN A 257 -3.95 -2.56 26.39
C ASN A 257 -5.07 -2.00 25.52
N GLU A 258 -4.78 -1.69 24.24
CA GLU A 258 -5.83 -1.32 23.26
C GLU A 258 -6.85 -2.46 23.09
N LEU A 259 -6.38 -3.70 22.99
CA LEU A 259 -7.26 -4.87 22.89
C LEU A 259 -8.18 -5.02 24.11
N ARG A 260 -7.66 -4.87 25.34
CA ARG A 260 -8.44 -4.94 26.57
C ARG A 260 -9.48 -3.83 26.66
N GLU A 261 -9.10 -2.62 26.25
CA GLU A 261 -10.00 -1.47 26.29
C GLU A 261 -11.18 -1.64 25.34
N LYS A 262 -10.91 -2.05 24.09
CA LYS A 262 -11.93 -2.20 23.05
C LYS A 262 -12.71 -3.52 23.17
N PHE A 263 -12.04 -4.60 23.56
CA PHE A 263 -12.58 -5.98 23.57
C PHE A 263 -12.19 -6.74 24.85
N PRO A 264 -12.68 -6.35 26.04
CA PRO A 264 -12.22 -6.86 27.34
C PRO A 264 -12.31 -8.38 27.52
N ASN A 265 -13.21 -9.05 26.78
CA ASN A 265 -13.43 -10.49 26.87
C ASN A 265 -12.61 -11.30 25.85
N ARG A 266 -11.86 -10.65 24.94
CA ARG A 266 -11.17 -11.30 23.81
C ARG A 266 -9.67 -11.53 24.04
N GLU A 267 -9.05 -10.92 25.04
CA GLU A 267 -7.62 -11.06 25.31
C GLU A 267 -7.19 -12.52 25.53
N LYS A 268 -7.95 -13.26 26.33
CA LYS A 268 -7.63 -14.68 26.61
C LYS A 268 -7.69 -15.53 25.34
N HIS A 269 -8.66 -15.27 24.47
CA HIS A 269 -8.79 -15.92 23.17
C HIS A 269 -7.56 -15.60 22.28
N CYS A 270 -7.25 -14.33 22.13
CA CYS A 270 -6.09 -13.87 21.37
C CYS A 270 -4.80 -14.53 21.84
N LEU A 271 -4.50 -14.48 23.15
CA LEU A 271 -3.27 -15.02 23.72
C LEU A 271 -3.19 -16.56 23.63
N ALA A 272 -4.31 -17.26 23.77
CA ALA A 272 -4.35 -18.70 23.61
C ALA A 272 -4.01 -19.12 22.17
N ASN A 273 -4.57 -18.45 21.19
CA ASN A 273 -4.36 -18.74 19.78
C ASN A 273 -2.97 -18.26 19.29
N ALA A 274 -2.41 -17.18 19.86
CA ALA A 274 -1.07 -16.69 19.54
C ALA A 274 0.05 -17.69 19.91
N GLN A 275 -0.19 -18.67 20.81
CA GLN A 275 0.83 -19.58 21.30
C GLN A 275 1.51 -20.41 20.20
N THR A 276 0.76 -20.84 19.21
CA THR A 276 1.29 -21.60 18.06
C THR A 276 2.26 -20.75 17.26
N ALA A 277 1.84 -19.54 16.89
CA ALA A 277 2.67 -18.61 16.12
C ALA A 277 3.91 -18.11 16.90
N LEU A 278 3.79 -17.91 18.23
CA LEU A 278 4.92 -17.59 19.12
C LEU A 278 5.93 -18.73 19.15
N LYS A 279 5.49 -19.97 19.33
CA LYS A 279 6.38 -21.16 19.34
C LYS A 279 7.05 -21.39 17.99
N ALA A 280 6.35 -21.10 16.89
CA ALA A 280 6.88 -21.20 15.54
C ALA A 280 7.86 -20.07 15.19
N GLY A 281 7.95 -19.03 16.02
CA GLY A 281 8.75 -17.83 15.77
C GLY A 281 8.17 -16.91 14.68
N ASN A 282 6.88 -16.99 14.44
CA ASN A 282 6.14 -16.11 13.51
C ASN A 282 5.63 -14.84 14.20
N LEU A 283 5.36 -14.93 15.53
CA LEU A 283 5.08 -13.81 16.41
C LEU A 283 6.19 -13.66 17.44
N GLU A 284 6.39 -12.47 17.92
CA GLU A 284 7.28 -12.15 19.03
C GLU A 284 6.69 -11.07 19.93
N TRP A 285 7.16 -11.00 21.17
CA TRP A 285 6.89 -9.91 22.07
C TRP A 285 7.88 -8.77 21.84
N MET A 286 7.39 -7.56 21.52
CA MET A 286 8.22 -6.35 21.51
C MET A 286 8.51 -5.85 22.92
N ASP A 287 7.49 -5.92 23.77
CA ASP A 287 7.49 -5.56 25.18
C ASP A 287 6.47 -6.43 25.94
N GLU A 288 6.18 -6.10 27.19
CA GLU A 288 5.24 -6.87 28.05
C GLU A 288 3.79 -6.88 27.53
N ASN A 289 3.42 -5.97 26.63
CA ASN A 289 2.03 -5.76 26.19
C ASN A 289 1.86 -5.71 24.67
N THR A 290 2.92 -5.89 23.89
CA THR A 290 2.83 -5.71 22.44
C THR A 290 3.34 -6.94 21.70
N LEU A 291 2.45 -7.56 20.91
CA LEU A 291 2.77 -8.65 19.98
C LEU A 291 3.00 -8.08 18.59
N ARG A 292 4.00 -8.55 17.88
CA ARG A 292 4.20 -8.25 16.47
C ARG A 292 4.59 -9.47 15.67
N LEU A 293 4.41 -9.38 14.36
CA LEU A 293 4.97 -10.36 13.42
C LEU A 293 6.49 -10.22 13.39
N THR A 294 7.18 -11.37 13.42
CA THR A 294 8.60 -11.42 13.07
C THR A 294 8.77 -11.28 11.55
N GLN A 295 10.00 -11.08 11.07
CA GLN A 295 10.26 -11.09 9.63
C GLN A 295 9.79 -12.39 8.96
N LYS A 296 9.96 -13.54 9.62
CA LYS A 296 9.43 -14.83 9.18
C LYS A 296 7.90 -14.85 9.18
N GLY A 297 7.28 -14.27 10.21
CA GLY A 297 5.82 -14.23 10.37
C GLY A 297 5.13 -13.34 9.35
N ILE A 298 5.77 -12.29 8.87
CA ILE A 298 5.21 -11.39 7.85
C ILE A 298 4.88 -12.17 6.57
N PHE A 299 5.72 -13.10 6.15
CA PHE A 299 5.50 -13.89 4.94
C PHE A 299 4.27 -14.81 5.02
N VAL A 300 3.90 -15.23 6.21
CA VAL A 300 2.71 -16.05 6.51
C VAL A 300 1.67 -15.27 7.33
N SER A 301 1.69 -13.95 7.21
CA SER A 301 0.90 -13.03 8.04
C SER A 301 -0.60 -13.33 8.03
N ASP A 302 -1.17 -13.64 6.86
CA ASP A 302 -2.60 -13.89 6.74
C ASP A 302 -3.00 -15.17 7.51
N ALA A 303 -2.19 -16.23 7.46
CA ALA A 303 -2.44 -17.43 8.24
C ALA A 303 -2.33 -17.16 9.75
N VAL A 304 -1.27 -16.43 10.17
CA VAL A 304 -1.07 -16.06 11.58
C VAL A 304 -2.23 -15.22 12.12
N MET A 305 -2.67 -14.22 11.34
CA MET A 305 -3.79 -13.36 11.75
C MET A 305 -5.11 -14.11 11.79
N SER A 306 -5.39 -14.97 10.81
CA SER A 306 -6.61 -15.80 10.76
C SER A 306 -6.72 -16.75 11.95
N GLU A 307 -5.62 -17.28 12.47
CA GLU A 307 -5.62 -18.11 13.69
C GLU A 307 -6.07 -17.33 14.95
N LEU A 308 -5.91 -16.00 14.97
CA LEU A 308 -6.30 -15.15 16.09
C LEU A 308 -7.74 -14.64 15.99
N PHE A 309 -8.41 -14.80 14.85
CA PHE A 309 -9.78 -14.35 14.62
C PHE A 309 -10.79 -15.15 15.47
N VAL A 310 -12.00 -14.59 15.58
CA VAL A 310 -13.15 -15.18 16.26
C VAL A 310 -14.26 -15.51 15.28
#